data_3143b42a900b417ab092f6ea4c0ebcd6
#
_entry.id   3143b42a900b417ab092f6ea4c0ebcd6
#
_cell.length_a   1.000
_cell.length_b   1.000
_cell.length_c   1.000
_cell.angle_alpha   90.00
_cell.angle_beta   90.00
_cell.angle_gamma   90.00
#
_symmetry.space_group_name_H-M   'P 1'
#
loop_
_entity.id
_entity.type
_entity.pdbx_description
1 polymer ?
#
loop_
_entity_poly.entity_id
_entity_poly.type
_entity_poly.pdbx_seq_one_letter_code
_entity_poly.pdbx_strand_id
1 'polypeptide(L)'
;MYKRQILPHAFAVVREASKRTLGLRHFDSQLLGGISLAEGNIAEMKTGEGKTLVATLPVYLNYIMGNKAVLVTVNDYLARRDAEWMRPIYEFLGLKVGIVNSNQETKEKSYAYDSDVIYATNNELGFDYLRDNMAHSVEERVQCSLDFAIIDEVDSILIDEARTPLIISGPTSESSDSYQKIKKFMPHLKKQLREGTEEEPLLDHEIGHYLIDEKNRTIELTDDGYILVEGLLEEASMLGESDGLYSVSNLKIMKFVQATLRANFLYQKNVHYLVRNNEVLLIDEHTGRTMPGRRMSEGVHQALECKENVPIQRESQTLASTTFQNFFRLFSTLSGMTGTADTEAVEFRQIYGLDVVIIPTNVPMIREDHNDLVFLTTKAKYIALVDEIESLREKSSPILVGTVSVESSEEVSGYLKEKNIPHQILNAKQNEKEAEVIANAGKPGMVTIATNMAGRGTDIVLGGRKEDQSEEDWKKNNGLVLKSGGLHILGTERHLSLIHI
;
A
#
# COMPACT_ATOMS: atom_id res chain seq x y z
N MET A 1 -3.35 -37.23 -2.64
CA MET A 1 -4.26 -38.31 -2.17
C MET A 1 -4.49 -38.25 -0.65
N TYR A 2 -3.47 -38.19 0.18
CA TYR A 2 -3.57 -38.10 1.65
C TYR A 2 -4.38 -36.90 2.17
N LYS A 3 -4.19 -35.69 1.61
CA LYS A 3 -4.87 -34.45 2.04
C LYS A 3 -6.40 -34.61 2.07
N ARG A 4 -7.00 -35.20 1.05
CA ARG A 4 -8.46 -35.40 0.96
C ARG A 4 -8.98 -36.45 1.95
N GLN A 5 -8.16 -37.43 2.35
CA GLN A 5 -8.54 -38.45 3.34
C GLN A 5 -8.56 -37.91 4.75
N ILE A 6 -7.62 -37.02 5.11
CA ILE A 6 -7.47 -36.46 6.46
C ILE A 6 -8.41 -35.26 6.67
N LEU A 7 -8.77 -34.53 5.58
CA LEU A 7 -9.56 -33.30 5.63
C LEU A 7 -10.84 -33.40 6.50
N PRO A 8 -11.73 -34.43 6.35
CA PRO A 8 -12.93 -34.48 7.18
C PRO A 8 -12.64 -34.60 8.67
N HIS A 9 -11.61 -35.35 9.02
CA HIS A 9 -11.19 -35.53 10.43
C HIS A 9 -10.58 -34.25 10.99
N ALA A 10 -9.68 -33.60 10.24
CA ALA A 10 -9.06 -32.33 10.64
C ALA A 10 -10.13 -31.25 10.86
N PHE A 11 -11.07 -31.11 9.94
CA PHE A 11 -12.14 -30.12 10.04
C PHE A 11 -13.10 -30.41 11.20
N ALA A 12 -13.43 -31.67 11.44
CA ALA A 12 -14.24 -32.07 12.61
C ALA A 12 -13.55 -31.69 13.93
N VAL A 13 -12.24 -31.92 14.03
CA VAL A 13 -11.44 -31.59 15.22
C VAL A 13 -11.42 -30.08 15.44
N VAL A 14 -11.14 -29.26 14.41
CA VAL A 14 -11.15 -27.78 14.53
C VAL A 14 -12.54 -27.27 14.87
N ARG A 15 -13.60 -27.80 14.24
CA ARG A 15 -15.00 -27.43 14.54
C ARG A 15 -15.36 -27.64 16.00
N GLU A 16 -14.93 -28.77 16.57
CA GLU A 16 -15.15 -29.08 18.00
C GLU A 16 -14.26 -28.24 18.91
N ALA A 17 -12.97 -28.02 18.56
CA ALA A 17 -12.06 -27.17 19.30
C ALA A 17 -12.60 -25.73 19.38
N SER A 18 -13.04 -25.17 18.27
CA SER A 18 -13.63 -23.83 18.19
C SER A 18 -14.87 -23.69 19.10
N LYS A 19 -15.73 -24.72 19.10
CA LYS A 19 -16.89 -24.76 19.98
C LYS A 19 -16.51 -24.77 21.46
N ARG A 20 -15.47 -25.52 21.82
CA ARG A 20 -15.01 -25.66 23.24
C ARG A 20 -14.28 -24.42 23.74
N THR A 21 -13.52 -23.75 22.86
CA THR A 21 -12.67 -22.62 23.27
C THR A 21 -13.38 -21.28 23.16
N LEU A 22 -14.02 -21.01 22.01
CA LEU A 22 -14.66 -19.74 21.71
C LEU A 22 -16.19 -19.78 21.75
N GLY A 23 -16.81 -20.97 21.92
CA GLY A 23 -18.26 -21.14 21.83
C GLY A 23 -18.79 -21.06 20.39
N LEU A 24 -17.90 -20.94 19.38
CA LEU A 24 -18.23 -20.77 17.98
C LEU A 24 -18.19 -22.12 17.24
N ARG A 25 -19.29 -22.54 16.65
CA ARG A 25 -19.35 -23.74 15.82
C ARG A 25 -19.43 -23.34 14.35
N HIS A 26 -18.48 -23.75 13.54
CA HIS A 26 -18.49 -23.47 12.11
C HIS A 26 -19.82 -23.93 11.45
N PHE A 27 -20.37 -23.08 10.59
CA PHE A 27 -21.51 -23.40 9.74
C PHE A 27 -21.09 -24.25 8.55
N ASP A 28 -22.03 -24.88 7.86
CA ASP A 28 -21.71 -25.72 6.73
C ASP A 28 -21.17 -24.90 5.52
N SER A 29 -21.67 -23.66 5.33
CA SER A 29 -21.09 -22.71 4.37
C SER A 29 -19.62 -22.41 4.68
N GLN A 30 -19.27 -22.26 5.95
CA GLN A 30 -17.88 -22.03 6.39
C GLN A 30 -16.98 -23.27 6.15
N LEU A 31 -17.54 -24.48 6.26
CA LEU A 31 -16.80 -25.71 5.89
C LEU A 31 -16.50 -25.73 4.38
N LEU A 32 -17.45 -25.32 3.54
CA LEU A 32 -17.22 -25.21 2.08
C LEU A 32 -16.11 -24.18 1.77
N GLY A 33 -16.13 -23.02 2.43
CA GLY A 33 -15.05 -22.03 2.34
C GLY A 33 -13.68 -22.61 2.74
N GLY A 34 -13.64 -23.34 3.87
CA GLY A 34 -12.42 -24.01 4.33
C GLY A 34 -11.90 -25.07 3.36
N ILE A 35 -12.78 -25.80 2.68
CA ILE A 35 -12.40 -26.77 1.64
C ILE A 35 -11.79 -26.05 0.44
N SER A 36 -12.43 -24.98 -0.03
CA SER A 36 -11.91 -24.14 -1.13
C SER A 36 -10.51 -23.63 -0.84
N LEU A 37 -10.28 -23.06 0.35
CA LEU A 37 -8.97 -22.60 0.79
C LEU A 37 -7.95 -23.75 0.89
N ALA A 38 -8.37 -24.91 1.42
CA ALA A 38 -7.50 -26.08 1.50
C ALA A 38 -7.06 -26.59 0.13
N GLU A 39 -7.85 -26.41 -0.90
CA GLU A 39 -7.53 -26.82 -2.28
C GLU A 39 -6.68 -25.79 -3.04
N GLY A 40 -6.38 -24.63 -2.44
CA GLY A 40 -5.58 -23.58 -3.06
C GLY A 40 -6.40 -22.66 -3.98
N ASN A 41 -7.64 -22.38 -3.61
CA ASN A 41 -8.52 -21.47 -4.32
C ASN A 41 -8.81 -20.22 -3.51
N ILE A 42 -9.45 -19.25 -4.15
CA ILE A 42 -10.05 -18.10 -3.47
C ILE A 42 -11.48 -18.45 -3.06
N ALA A 43 -11.78 -18.32 -1.78
CA ALA A 43 -13.15 -18.43 -1.27
C ALA A 43 -13.80 -17.02 -1.24
N GLU A 44 -14.71 -16.74 -2.16
CA GLU A 44 -15.54 -15.55 -2.06
C GLU A 44 -16.64 -15.77 -1.02
N MET A 45 -16.47 -15.15 0.14
CA MET A 45 -17.44 -15.19 1.23
C MET A 45 -17.86 -13.77 1.59
N LYS A 46 -19.14 -13.51 1.58
CA LYS A 46 -19.66 -12.15 1.86
C LYS A 46 -19.21 -11.66 3.24
N THR A 47 -19.16 -10.35 3.39
CA THR A 47 -18.79 -9.70 4.65
C THR A 47 -19.71 -10.16 5.78
N GLY A 48 -19.14 -10.44 6.96
CA GLY A 48 -19.88 -10.96 8.10
C GLY A 48 -20.07 -12.49 8.15
N GLU A 49 -19.66 -13.24 7.13
CA GLU A 49 -19.74 -14.72 7.10
C GLU A 49 -18.64 -15.43 7.93
N GLY A 50 -17.79 -14.69 8.64
CA GLY A 50 -16.79 -15.22 9.56
C GLY A 50 -15.56 -15.81 8.89
N LYS A 51 -15.00 -15.15 7.87
CA LYS A 51 -13.79 -15.56 7.14
C LYS A 51 -12.62 -15.91 8.07
N THR A 52 -12.39 -15.10 9.12
CA THR A 52 -11.32 -15.31 10.09
C THR A 52 -11.41 -16.68 10.77
N LEU A 53 -12.63 -17.12 11.12
CA LEU A 53 -12.85 -18.44 11.69
C LEU A 53 -12.66 -19.56 10.67
N VAL A 54 -13.07 -19.34 9.41
CA VAL A 54 -12.89 -20.30 8.31
C VAL A 54 -11.44 -20.65 8.08
N ALA A 55 -10.55 -19.66 8.14
CA ALA A 55 -9.12 -19.86 7.95
C ALA A 55 -8.49 -20.88 8.90
N THR A 56 -9.06 -21.08 10.08
CA THR A 56 -8.54 -22.06 11.06
C THR A 56 -8.60 -23.50 10.56
N LEU A 57 -9.55 -23.83 9.70
CA LEU A 57 -9.77 -25.15 9.14
C LEU A 57 -8.59 -25.63 8.25
N PRO A 58 -8.23 -24.91 7.16
CA PRO A 58 -7.12 -25.29 6.31
C PRO A 58 -5.76 -25.13 7.00
N VAL A 59 -5.63 -24.20 7.96
CA VAL A 59 -4.40 -24.04 8.77
C VAL A 59 -4.08 -25.30 9.51
N TYR A 60 -5.04 -25.85 10.27
CA TYR A 60 -4.82 -27.08 11.03
C TYR A 60 -4.56 -28.29 10.13
N LEU A 61 -5.25 -28.37 8.98
CA LEU A 61 -5.01 -29.41 7.99
C LEU A 61 -3.55 -29.39 7.48
N ASN A 62 -3.02 -28.20 7.17
CA ASN A 62 -1.64 -28.06 6.71
C ASN A 62 -0.64 -28.36 7.84
N TYR A 63 -0.92 -27.96 9.09
CA TYR A 63 -0.10 -28.34 10.24
C TYR A 63 0.05 -29.85 10.39
N ILE A 64 -1.05 -30.63 10.31
CA ILE A 64 -1.01 -32.10 10.37
C ILE A 64 -0.14 -32.69 9.25
N MET A 65 -0.07 -32.00 8.10
CA MET A 65 0.77 -32.39 6.97
C MET A 65 2.25 -32.01 7.12
N GLY A 66 2.61 -31.32 8.19
CA GLY A 66 3.98 -30.87 8.47
C GLY A 66 4.33 -29.54 7.82
N ASN A 67 3.36 -28.78 7.33
CA ASN A 67 3.53 -27.50 6.69
C ASN A 67 3.27 -26.35 7.67
N LYS A 68 4.02 -25.26 7.56
CA LYS A 68 3.71 -24.00 8.22
C LYS A 68 2.63 -23.24 7.45
N ALA A 69 1.80 -22.51 8.17
CA ALA A 69 0.74 -21.69 7.57
C ALA A 69 0.95 -20.20 7.85
N VAL A 70 0.89 -19.38 6.83
CA VAL A 70 0.98 -17.92 6.91
C VAL A 70 -0.38 -17.31 6.58
N LEU A 71 -0.93 -16.52 7.51
CA LEU A 71 -2.13 -15.72 7.30
C LEU A 71 -1.73 -14.28 7.06
N VAL A 72 -2.10 -13.79 5.89
CA VAL A 72 -1.70 -12.46 5.42
C VAL A 72 -2.86 -11.50 5.55
N THR A 73 -2.62 -10.35 6.19
CA THR A 73 -3.59 -9.29 6.39
C THR A 73 -3.09 -7.96 5.83
N VAL A 74 -3.97 -6.97 5.70
CA VAL A 74 -3.63 -5.66 5.14
C VAL A 74 -2.90 -4.73 6.12
N ASN A 75 -2.97 -4.97 7.43
CA ASN A 75 -2.30 -4.14 8.43
C ASN A 75 -1.96 -4.89 9.72
N ASP A 76 -1.04 -4.32 10.51
CA ASP A 76 -0.54 -4.90 11.76
C ASP A 76 -1.64 -5.06 12.83
N TYR A 77 -2.64 -4.18 12.84
CA TYR A 77 -3.76 -4.27 13.78
C TYR A 77 -4.58 -5.54 13.54
N LEU A 78 -4.95 -5.80 12.29
CA LEU A 78 -5.71 -7.01 11.91
C LEU A 78 -4.89 -8.27 12.16
N ALA A 79 -3.61 -8.26 11.80
CA ALA A 79 -2.71 -9.39 12.06
C ALA A 79 -2.70 -9.77 13.54
N ARG A 80 -2.59 -8.78 14.43
CA ARG A 80 -2.60 -9.00 15.89
C ARG A 80 -3.97 -9.43 16.38
N ARG A 81 -5.04 -8.69 16.01
CA ARG A 81 -6.42 -8.96 16.43
C ARG A 81 -6.83 -10.39 16.09
N ASP A 82 -6.63 -10.79 14.84
CA ASP A 82 -7.07 -12.09 14.35
C ASP A 82 -6.24 -13.24 14.93
N ALA A 83 -4.93 -13.02 15.08
CA ALA A 83 -4.07 -13.97 15.76
C ALA A 83 -4.50 -14.19 17.22
N GLU A 84 -4.72 -13.12 17.98
CA GLU A 84 -5.12 -13.20 19.40
C GLU A 84 -6.52 -13.81 19.55
N TRP A 85 -7.44 -13.48 18.65
CA TRP A 85 -8.80 -14.03 18.67
C TRP A 85 -8.83 -15.53 18.36
N MET A 86 -8.06 -15.99 17.37
CA MET A 86 -8.03 -17.40 16.97
C MET A 86 -7.02 -18.24 17.78
N ARG A 87 -6.11 -17.60 18.50
CA ARG A 87 -5.08 -18.26 19.35
C ARG A 87 -5.63 -19.37 20.25
N PRO A 88 -6.77 -19.19 20.97
CA PRO A 88 -7.29 -20.25 21.83
C PRO A 88 -7.61 -21.56 21.09
N ILE A 89 -8.03 -21.49 19.82
CA ILE A 89 -8.27 -22.68 19.00
C ILE A 89 -6.95 -23.36 18.67
N TYR A 90 -5.96 -22.60 18.22
CA TYR A 90 -4.66 -23.12 17.80
C TYR A 90 -3.91 -23.75 18.99
N GLU A 91 -3.84 -23.07 20.12
CA GLU A 91 -3.16 -23.56 21.31
C GLU A 91 -3.84 -24.82 21.91
N PHE A 92 -5.19 -24.86 21.84
CA PHE A 92 -5.93 -26.07 22.26
C PHE A 92 -5.58 -27.28 21.37
N LEU A 93 -5.25 -27.04 20.11
CA LEU A 93 -4.82 -28.06 19.15
C LEU A 93 -3.30 -28.30 19.13
N GLY A 94 -2.55 -27.62 20.01
CA GLY A 94 -1.11 -27.79 20.18
C GLY A 94 -0.24 -26.98 19.19
N LEU A 95 -0.81 -26.02 18.45
CA LEU A 95 -0.06 -25.16 17.52
C LEU A 95 0.46 -23.91 18.22
N LYS A 96 1.65 -23.46 17.81
CA LYS A 96 2.22 -22.18 18.20
C LYS A 96 1.82 -21.10 17.22
N VAL A 97 1.47 -19.90 17.74
CA VAL A 97 1.05 -18.75 16.93
C VAL A 97 2.07 -17.63 17.05
N GLY A 98 2.66 -17.26 15.93
CA GLY A 98 3.55 -16.11 15.79
C GLY A 98 2.84 -14.93 15.13
N ILE A 99 3.25 -13.71 15.49
CA ILE A 99 2.78 -12.47 14.89
C ILE A 99 3.99 -11.68 14.43
N VAL A 100 4.02 -11.31 13.14
CA VAL A 100 5.09 -10.52 12.54
C VAL A 100 4.55 -9.11 12.28
N ASN A 101 5.16 -8.11 12.91
CA ASN A 101 4.81 -6.71 12.82
C ASN A 101 6.00 -5.86 12.35
N SER A 102 5.71 -4.65 11.88
CA SER A 102 6.70 -3.72 11.31
C SER A 102 7.79 -3.26 12.31
N ASN A 103 7.45 -3.14 13.59
CA ASN A 103 8.35 -2.57 14.62
C ASN A 103 9.12 -3.61 15.43
N GLN A 104 9.18 -4.88 14.99
CA GLN A 104 9.88 -5.94 15.70
C GLN A 104 11.36 -6.01 15.33
N GLU A 105 12.19 -6.35 16.33
CA GLU A 105 13.60 -6.67 16.10
C GLU A 105 13.76 -8.01 15.35
N THR A 106 14.89 -8.18 14.66
CA THR A 106 15.20 -9.39 13.87
C THR A 106 15.04 -10.68 14.67
N LYS A 107 15.46 -10.69 15.94
CA LYS A 107 15.32 -11.87 16.82
C LYS A 107 13.87 -12.20 17.13
N GLU A 108 13.05 -11.19 17.39
CA GLU A 108 11.61 -11.38 17.68
C GLU A 108 10.89 -11.91 16.45
N LYS A 109 11.23 -11.38 15.25
CA LYS A 109 10.71 -11.88 13.98
C LYS A 109 11.10 -13.34 13.75
N SER A 110 12.35 -13.72 14.01
CA SER A 110 12.82 -15.09 13.88
C SER A 110 12.01 -16.06 14.75
N TYR A 111 11.72 -15.69 16.01
CA TYR A 111 10.84 -16.49 16.89
C TYR A 111 9.40 -16.57 16.36
N ALA A 112 8.87 -15.47 15.80
CA ALA A 112 7.53 -15.47 15.21
C ALA A 112 7.45 -16.38 13.98
N TYR A 113 8.44 -16.34 13.10
CA TYR A 113 8.53 -17.21 11.91
C TYR A 113 8.82 -18.69 12.26
N ASP A 114 9.35 -19.00 13.46
CA ASP A 114 9.52 -20.38 13.91
C ASP A 114 8.20 -21.04 14.38
N SER A 115 7.13 -20.27 14.53
CA SER A 115 5.81 -20.76 14.90
C SER A 115 5.16 -21.60 13.78
N ASP A 116 4.12 -22.36 14.13
CA ASP A 116 3.37 -23.22 13.21
C ASP A 116 2.38 -22.41 12.36
N VAL A 117 1.82 -21.35 12.97
CA VAL A 117 0.87 -20.42 12.37
C VAL A 117 1.43 -19.01 12.52
N ILE A 118 1.56 -18.30 11.40
CA ILE A 118 2.18 -16.98 11.36
C ILE A 118 1.15 -15.99 10.81
N TYR A 119 0.86 -14.96 11.58
CA TYR A 119 0.07 -13.81 11.12
C TYR A 119 1.00 -12.65 10.78
N ALA A 120 0.86 -12.08 9.59
CA ALA A 120 1.73 -11.01 9.12
C ALA A 120 1.01 -10.12 8.11
N THR A 121 1.55 -8.92 7.87
CA THR A 121 1.12 -8.10 6.75
C THR A 121 1.85 -8.50 5.46
N ASN A 122 1.21 -8.24 4.31
CA ASN A 122 1.81 -8.45 2.99
C ASN A 122 3.15 -7.70 2.84
N ASN A 123 3.20 -6.46 3.33
CA ASN A 123 4.39 -5.62 3.27
C ASN A 123 5.56 -6.20 4.06
N GLU A 124 5.33 -6.58 5.32
CA GLU A 124 6.40 -7.13 6.17
C GLU A 124 6.95 -8.45 5.62
N LEU A 125 6.07 -9.33 5.14
CA LEU A 125 6.51 -10.57 4.49
C LEU A 125 7.40 -10.31 3.28
N GLY A 126 7.00 -9.38 2.42
CA GLY A 126 7.77 -9.04 1.23
C GLY A 126 9.07 -8.32 1.54
N PHE A 127 9.11 -7.42 2.54
CA PHE A 127 10.34 -6.77 2.97
C PHE A 127 11.27 -7.74 3.70
N ASP A 128 10.75 -8.64 4.54
CA ASP A 128 11.59 -9.66 5.18
C ASP A 128 12.18 -10.62 4.14
N TYR A 129 11.42 -10.98 3.10
CA TYR A 129 11.95 -11.74 1.96
C TYR A 129 13.12 -11.02 1.26
N LEU A 130 12.99 -9.71 1.01
CA LEU A 130 14.08 -8.93 0.43
C LEU A 130 15.30 -8.87 1.35
N ARG A 131 15.09 -8.66 2.66
CA ARG A 131 16.19 -8.64 3.66
C ARG A 131 16.91 -9.98 3.72
N ASP A 132 16.17 -11.09 3.73
CA ASP A 132 16.73 -12.44 3.74
C ASP A 132 17.55 -12.76 2.48
N ASN A 133 17.16 -12.19 1.32
CA ASN A 133 17.94 -12.32 0.08
C ASN A 133 19.19 -11.42 0.05
N MET A 134 19.29 -10.44 0.93
CA MET A 134 20.48 -9.60 1.11
C MET A 134 21.38 -10.07 2.27
N ALA A 135 20.95 -11.08 3.04
CA ALA A 135 21.69 -11.62 4.18
C ALA A 135 23.02 -12.25 3.75
N HIS A 136 24.07 -12.02 4.51
CA HIS A 136 25.40 -12.57 4.25
C HIS A 136 25.60 -13.99 4.80
N SER A 137 24.75 -14.39 5.75
CA SER A 137 24.77 -15.73 6.34
C SER A 137 23.36 -16.31 6.51
N VAL A 138 23.25 -17.62 6.69
CA VAL A 138 21.96 -18.30 6.87
C VAL A 138 21.32 -17.91 8.22
N GLU A 139 22.13 -17.63 9.23
CA GLU A 139 21.71 -17.26 10.57
C GLU A 139 21.07 -15.87 10.65
N GLU A 140 21.33 -15.01 9.67
CA GLU A 140 20.72 -13.69 9.55
C GLU A 140 19.31 -13.73 8.95
N ARG A 141 18.94 -14.86 8.34
CA ARG A 141 17.63 -15.02 7.71
C ARG A 141 16.56 -15.29 8.76
N VAL A 142 15.41 -14.66 8.57
CA VAL A 142 14.30 -14.76 9.54
C VAL A 142 13.13 -15.60 9.02
N GLN A 143 12.88 -15.61 7.71
CA GLN A 143 11.72 -16.32 7.15
C GLN A 143 11.90 -17.83 7.17
N CYS A 144 10.79 -18.50 7.41
CA CYS A 144 10.68 -19.97 7.33
C CYS A 144 10.39 -20.42 5.89
N SER A 145 10.06 -21.72 5.75
CA SER A 145 9.54 -22.29 4.51
C SER A 145 8.23 -21.59 4.08
N LEU A 146 8.10 -21.33 2.79
CA LEU A 146 6.89 -20.76 2.18
C LEU A 146 5.96 -21.89 1.72
N ASP A 147 5.35 -22.60 2.68
CA ASP A 147 4.55 -23.81 2.40
C ASP A 147 3.12 -23.47 1.99
N PHE A 148 2.39 -22.79 2.87
CA PHE A 148 0.98 -22.47 2.68
C PHE A 148 0.67 -21.04 3.11
N ALA A 149 0.02 -20.27 2.25
CA ALA A 149 -0.48 -18.95 2.60
C ALA A 149 -1.99 -18.84 2.37
N ILE A 150 -2.65 -18.15 3.30
CA ILE A 150 -4.03 -17.66 3.16
C ILE A 150 -3.98 -16.14 3.19
N ILE A 151 -4.44 -15.50 2.13
CA ILE A 151 -4.50 -14.05 2.03
C ILE A 151 -5.92 -13.59 2.35
N ASP A 152 -6.08 -12.82 3.44
CA ASP A 152 -7.33 -12.15 3.74
C ASP A 152 -7.43 -10.85 2.92
N GLU A 153 -8.63 -10.50 2.46
CA GLU A 153 -8.87 -9.40 1.52
C GLU A 153 -7.96 -9.52 0.29
N VAL A 154 -8.00 -10.70 -0.34
CA VAL A 154 -7.08 -11.10 -1.42
C VAL A 154 -7.12 -10.20 -2.64
N ASP A 155 -8.26 -9.60 -2.97
CA ASP A 155 -8.43 -8.61 -4.04
C ASP A 155 -7.61 -7.34 -3.77
N SER A 156 -7.63 -6.82 -2.54
CA SER A 156 -6.80 -5.68 -2.16
C SER A 156 -5.31 -5.99 -2.29
N ILE A 157 -4.87 -7.10 -1.70
CA ILE A 157 -3.44 -7.42 -1.59
C ILE A 157 -2.86 -7.86 -2.94
N LEU A 158 -3.55 -8.74 -3.67
CA LEU A 158 -2.99 -9.32 -4.90
C LEU A 158 -3.31 -8.54 -6.18
N ILE A 159 -4.30 -7.65 -6.17
CA ILE A 159 -4.67 -6.83 -7.32
C ILE A 159 -4.32 -5.36 -7.07
N ASP A 160 -4.97 -4.70 -6.10
CA ASP A 160 -4.86 -3.26 -5.92
C ASP A 160 -3.46 -2.82 -5.44
N GLU A 161 -2.95 -3.42 -4.37
CA GLU A 161 -1.62 -3.10 -3.81
C GLU A 161 -0.47 -3.67 -4.65
N ALA A 162 -0.72 -4.73 -5.40
CA ALA A 162 0.30 -5.41 -6.19
C ALA A 162 0.82 -4.59 -7.40
N ARG A 163 0.22 -3.43 -7.67
CA ARG A 163 0.67 -2.51 -8.74
C ARG A 163 2.00 -1.83 -8.42
N THR A 164 2.37 -1.74 -7.14
CA THR A 164 3.63 -1.12 -6.71
C THR A 164 4.62 -2.17 -6.27
N PRO A 165 5.90 -2.12 -6.73
CA PRO A 165 6.93 -3.04 -6.26
C PRO A 165 7.39 -2.68 -4.85
N LEU A 166 7.87 -3.68 -4.13
CA LEU A 166 8.62 -3.51 -2.89
C LEU A 166 10.08 -3.20 -3.23
N ILE A 167 10.63 -2.14 -2.66
CA ILE A 167 11.99 -1.68 -2.95
C ILE A 167 12.72 -1.38 -1.65
N ILE A 168 13.91 -1.95 -1.49
CA ILE A 168 14.86 -1.56 -0.46
C ILE A 168 15.94 -0.70 -1.13
N SER A 169 16.12 0.52 -0.64
CA SER A 169 17.13 1.43 -1.11
C SER A 169 18.16 1.71 -0.02
N GLY A 170 19.41 1.88 -0.42
CA GLY A 170 20.50 2.24 0.47
C GLY A 170 21.29 3.43 -0.08
N PRO A 171 22.06 4.14 0.77
CA PRO A 171 22.89 5.25 0.34
C PRO A 171 24.04 4.73 -0.53
N THR A 172 24.31 5.43 -1.62
CA THR A 172 25.52 5.18 -2.42
C THR A 172 26.77 5.71 -1.72
N SER A 173 27.91 5.11 -2.03
CA SER A 173 29.23 5.58 -1.55
C SER A 173 29.75 6.80 -2.35
N GLU A 174 28.94 7.40 -3.21
CA GLU A 174 29.40 8.49 -4.08
C GLU A 174 29.68 9.75 -3.28
N SER A 175 30.85 10.34 -3.52
CA SER A 175 31.31 11.53 -2.79
C SER A 175 30.65 12.80 -3.33
N SER A 176 30.15 13.64 -2.42
CA SER A 176 29.65 14.98 -2.73
C SER A 176 30.71 15.90 -3.35
N ASP A 177 31.99 15.57 -3.20
CA ASP A 177 33.13 16.38 -3.62
C ASP A 177 33.23 16.54 -5.14
N SER A 178 32.80 15.53 -5.90
CA SER A 178 32.79 15.58 -7.36
C SER A 178 31.88 16.68 -7.90
N TYR A 179 30.68 16.83 -7.34
CA TYR A 179 29.75 17.91 -7.74
C TYR A 179 30.34 19.30 -7.45
N GLN A 180 31.02 19.47 -6.31
CA GLN A 180 31.63 20.75 -5.94
C GLN A 180 32.80 21.14 -6.87
N LYS A 181 33.58 20.17 -7.32
CA LYS A 181 34.66 20.41 -8.29
C LYS A 181 34.08 20.80 -9.65
N ILE A 182 33.16 20.01 -10.17
CA ILE A 182 32.53 20.23 -11.51
C ILE A 182 31.71 21.52 -11.55
N LYS A 183 31.06 21.93 -10.46
CA LYS A 183 30.35 23.20 -10.39
C LYS A 183 31.24 24.40 -10.75
N LYS A 184 32.54 24.35 -10.42
CA LYS A 184 33.50 25.42 -10.71
C LYS A 184 33.73 25.60 -12.20
N PHE A 185 33.41 24.60 -13.03
CA PHE A 185 33.60 24.64 -14.48
C PHE A 185 32.45 25.37 -15.19
N MET A 186 31.25 25.39 -14.55
CA MET A 186 30.05 25.94 -15.18
C MET A 186 30.18 27.40 -15.67
N PRO A 187 30.87 28.32 -14.94
CA PRO A 187 31.05 29.71 -15.41
C PRO A 187 31.93 29.83 -16.67
N HIS A 188 32.71 28.82 -17.02
CA HIS A 188 33.57 28.84 -18.22
C HIS A 188 32.83 28.40 -19.49
N LEU A 189 31.65 27.81 -19.34
CA LEU A 189 30.84 27.32 -20.46
C LEU A 189 29.93 28.41 -21.00
N LYS A 190 29.87 28.53 -22.34
CA LYS A 190 28.99 29.48 -23.05
C LYS A 190 27.91 28.72 -23.81
N LYS A 191 26.69 29.26 -23.81
CA LYS A 191 25.57 28.71 -24.59
C LYS A 191 25.81 28.95 -26.05
N GLN A 192 25.66 27.95 -26.91
CA GLN A 192 25.57 28.07 -28.35
C GLN A 192 24.16 28.47 -28.75
N LEU A 193 24.02 29.39 -29.69
CA LEU A 193 22.73 30.00 -30.02
C LEU A 193 21.85 29.10 -30.92
N ARG A 194 22.46 28.36 -31.87
CA ARG A 194 21.78 27.43 -32.77
C ARG A 194 22.70 26.27 -33.19
N GLU A 195 22.14 25.26 -33.80
CA GLU A 195 22.92 24.23 -34.49
C GLU A 195 23.47 24.81 -35.83
N GLY A 196 24.72 24.52 -36.10
CA GLY A 196 25.32 24.82 -37.42
C GLY A 196 24.98 23.70 -38.41
N THR A 197 24.65 24.06 -39.65
CA THR A 197 24.49 23.11 -40.76
C THR A 197 25.51 23.39 -41.84
N GLU A 198 25.73 22.45 -42.78
CA GLU A 198 26.61 22.66 -43.92
C GLU A 198 26.17 23.83 -44.80
N GLU A 199 24.85 24.12 -44.85
CA GLU A 199 24.26 25.20 -45.62
C GLU A 199 24.34 26.55 -44.89
N GLU A 200 24.30 26.54 -43.54
CA GLU A 200 24.37 27.72 -42.67
C GLU A 200 25.39 27.50 -41.54
N PRO A 201 26.68 27.72 -41.82
CA PRO A 201 27.74 27.57 -40.81
C PRO A 201 27.58 28.60 -39.67
N LEU A 202 28.03 28.25 -38.47
CA LEU A 202 28.03 29.15 -37.32
C LEU A 202 28.99 30.32 -37.53
N LEU A 203 28.58 31.50 -37.09
CA LEU A 203 29.46 32.64 -36.98
C LEU A 203 30.27 32.58 -35.68
N ASP A 204 31.44 33.17 -35.62
CA ASP A 204 32.35 33.12 -34.45
C ASP A 204 31.67 33.52 -33.13
N HIS A 205 30.71 34.41 -33.16
CA HIS A 205 29.97 34.83 -31.96
C HIS A 205 28.82 33.89 -31.57
N GLU A 206 28.42 32.99 -32.43
CA GLU A 206 27.37 31.96 -32.19
C GLU A 206 27.95 30.67 -31.61
N ILE A 207 29.26 30.44 -31.75
CA ILE A 207 29.94 29.26 -31.27
C ILE A 207 29.90 29.25 -29.72
N GLY A 208 29.52 28.12 -29.19
CA GLY A 208 29.40 27.91 -27.74
C GLY A 208 29.79 26.49 -27.34
N HIS A 209 29.79 26.22 -26.06
CA HIS A 209 30.24 24.96 -25.50
C HIS A 209 29.07 23.99 -25.21
N TYR A 210 27.81 24.48 -25.24
CA TYR A 210 26.64 23.63 -25.05
C TYR A 210 25.40 24.17 -25.78
N LEU A 211 24.55 23.24 -26.19
CA LEU A 211 23.23 23.48 -26.77
C LEU A 211 22.12 23.10 -25.79
N ILE A 212 21.04 23.85 -25.80
CA ILE A 212 19.82 23.53 -25.05
C ILE A 212 18.68 23.27 -26.03
N ASP A 213 18.12 22.08 -25.99
CA ASP A 213 16.82 21.79 -26.60
C ASP A 213 15.72 22.04 -25.56
N GLU A 214 15.05 23.18 -25.67
CA GLU A 214 13.98 23.55 -24.73
C GLU A 214 12.75 22.67 -24.87
N LYS A 215 12.51 22.11 -26.06
CA LYS A 215 11.36 21.25 -26.35
C LYS A 215 11.49 19.89 -25.66
N ASN A 216 12.67 19.26 -25.77
CA ASN A 216 12.96 17.96 -25.20
C ASN A 216 13.59 18.05 -23.79
N ARG A 217 13.88 19.29 -23.32
CA ARG A 217 14.56 19.55 -22.04
C ARG A 217 15.88 18.79 -21.90
N THR A 218 16.65 18.76 -22.99
CA THR A 218 17.98 18.17 -23.00
C THR A 218 19.04 19.27 -23.15
N ILE A 219 20.23 18.96 -22.66
CA ILE A 219 21.42 19.79 -22.83
C ILE A 219 22.54 18.89 -23.31
N GLU A 220 23.22 19.32 -24.37
CA GLU A 220 24.31 18.59 -24.97
C GLU A 220 25.55 19.49 -25.10
N LEU A 221 26.72 18.93 -24.85
CA LEU A 221 27.97 19.62 -25.10
C LEU A 221 28.28 19.60 -26.60
N THR A 222 28.83 20.69 -27.10
CA THR A 222 29.45 20.73 -28.45
C THR A 222 30.84 20.12 -28.40
N ASP A 223 31.44 19.86 -29.57
CA ASP A 223 32.83 19.34 -29.62
C ASP A 223 33.79 20.25 -28.87
N ASP A 224 33.68 21.58 -29.03
CA ASP A 224 34.50 22.54 -28.26
C ASP A 224 34.19 22.49 -26.77
N GLY A 225 32.90 22.25 -26.41
CA GLY A 225 32.52 22.06 -25.04
C GLY A 225 33.09 20.81 -24.40
N TYR A 226 33.17 19.73 -25.15
CA TYR A 226 33.82 18.49 -24.67
C TYR A 226 35.32 18.70 -24.44
N ILE A 227 36.04 19.31 -25.40
CA ILE A 227 37.44 19.61 -25.26
C ILE A 227 37.72 20.50 -24.05
N LEU A 228 36.91 21.53 -23.84
CA LEU A 228 37.07 22.41 -22.69
C LEU A 228 36.81 21.68 -21.36
N VAL A 229 35.74 20.86 -21.28
CA VAL A 229 35.39 20.12 -20.07
C VAL A 229 36.45 19.06 -19.76
N GLU A 230 36.98 18.34 -20.74
CA GLU A 230 38.09 17.40 -20.57
C GLU A 230 39.35 18.09 -20.00
N GLY A 231 39.76 19.21 -20.54
CA GLY A 231 40.90 19.97 -20.04
C GLY A 231 40.69 20.42 -18.58
N LEU A 232 39.50 20.90 -18.23
CA LEU A 232 39.20 21.30 -16.86
C LEU A 232 39.14 20.10 -15.88
N LEU A 233 38.74 18.94 -16.33
CA LEU A 233 38.74 17.71 -15.53
C LEU A 233 40.14 17.16 -15.32
N GLU A 234 41.01 17.29 -16.31
CA GLU A 234 42.45 16.94 -16.21
C GLU A 234 43.16 17.87 -15.21
N GLU A 235 42.97 19.18 -15.32
CA GLU A 235 43.50 20.17 -14.37
C GLU A 235 43.02 19.88 -12.92
N ALA A 236 41.80 19.42 -12.76
CA ALA A 236 41.23 19.03 -11.46
C ALA A 236 41.67 17.64 -10.97
N SER A 237 42.51 16.93 -11.74
CA SER A 237 42.96 15.55 -11.48
C SER A 237 41.78 14.58 -11.28
N MET A 238 40.75 14.74 -12.08
CA MET A 238 39.55 13.87 -12.05
C MET A 238 39.58 12.83 -13.16
N LEU A 239 40.35 13.03 -14.23
CA LEU A 239 40.60 12.06 -15.31
C LEU A 239 41.98 11.42 -15.13
N GLY A 240 42.12 10.15 -15.53
CA GLY A 240 43.43 9.48 -15.63
C GLY A 240 44.18 9.94 -16.90
N GLU A 241 45.52 9.89 -16.85
CA GLU A 241 46.44 10.46 -17.90
C GLU A 241 46.27 9.87 -19.32
N SER A 242 45.44 8.86 -19.56
CA SER A 242 45.30 8.20 -20.87
C SER A 242 43.85 7.97 -21.33
N ASP A 243 42.87 8.32 -20.53
CA ASP A 243 41.48 7.95 -20.81
C ASP A 243 40.59 9.19 -21.04
N GLY A 244 40.08 9.38 -22.25
CA GLY A 244 39.11 10.44 -22.56
C GLY A 244 37.80 10.33 -21.73
N LEU A 245 37.03 11.38 -21.70
CA LEU A 245 35.77 11.47 -20.92
C LEU A 245 34.77 10.35 -21.26
N TYR A 246 34.82 9.82 -22.48
CA TYR A 246 33.95 8.71 -22.94
C TYR A 246 34.48 7.30 -22.64
N SER A 247 35.61 7.15 -21.96
CA SER A 247 36.07 5.82 -21.60
C SER A 247 35.10 5.19 -20.55
N VAL A 248 35.02 3.86 -20.54
CA VAL A 248 34.17 3.11 -19.61
C VAL A 248 34.55 3.41 -18.15
N SER A 249 35.79 3.69 -17.86
CA SER A 249 36.32 4.10 -16.55
C SER A 249 35.74 5.44 -16.08
N ASN A 250 35.42 6.34 -17.00
CA ASN A 250 35.00 7.72 -16.73
C ASN A 250 33.48 7.97 -16.83
N LEU A 251 32.66 6.93 -17.06
CA LEU A 251 31.21 7.04 -17.17
C LEU A 251 30.54 7.71 -15.95
N LYS A 252 31.10 7.51 -14.75
CA LYS A 252 30.63 8.19 -13.54
C LYS A 252 30.90 9.68 -13.58
N ILE A 253 32.05 10.11 -14.06
CA ILE A 253 32.43 11.51 -14.18
C ILE A 253 31.53 12.19 -15.20
N MET A 254 31.27 11.51 -16.32
CA MET A 254 30.33 11.99 -17.35
C MET A 254 28.91 12.20 -16.79
N LYS A 255 28.41 11.27 -15.97
CA LYS A 255 27.14 11.42 -15.24
C LYS A 255 27.12 12.68 -14.37
N PHE A 256 28.18 12.94 -13.60
CA PHE A 256 28.27 14.16 -12.76
C PHE A 256 28.33 15.44 -13.59
N VAL A 257 29.05 15.44 -14.71
CA VAL A 257 29.12 16.58 -15.64
C VAL A 257 27.74 16.88 -16.21
N GLN A 258 27.05 15.87 -16.75
CA GLN A 258 25.71 16.03 -17.31
C GLN A 258 24.69 16.48 -16.28
N ALA A 259 24.69 15.88 -15.07
CA ALA A 259 23.81 16.28 -13.98
C ALA A 259 24.03 17.75 -13.59
N THR A 260 25.32 18.19 -13.53
CA THR A 260 25.66 19.58 -13.17
C THR A 260 25.29 20.56 -14.27
N LEU A 261 25.47 20.20 -15.54
CA LEU A 261 25.00 20.99 -16.68
C LEU A 261 23.48 21.19 -16.64
N ARG A 262 22.72 20.11 -16.51
CA ARG A 262 21.24 20.16 -16.38
C ARG A 262 20.81 21.03 -15.21
N ALA A 263 21.40 20.85 -14.03
CA ALA A 263 21.08 21.62 -12.85
C ALA A 263 21.32 23.13 -13.01
N ASN A 264 22.42 23.52 -13.68
CA ASN A 264 22.78 24.91 -13.81
C ASN A 264 22.03 25.64 -14.92
N PHE A 265 21.80 25.00 -16.06
CA PHE A 265 21.32 25.67 -17.27
C PHE A 265 19.87 25.35 -17.64
N LEU A 266 19.30 24.18 -17.24
CA LEU A 266 17.91 23.83 -17.50
C LEU A 266 16.96 24.20 -16.34
N TYR A 267 17.42 24.07 -15.09
CA TYR A 267 16.56 24.24 -13.93
C TYR A 267 16.75 25.60 -13.27
N GLN A 268 15.64 26.34 -13.15
CA GLN A 268 15.61 27.69 -12.59
C GLN A 268 14.96 27.69 -11.21
N LYS A 269 15.58 28.39 -10.26
CA LYS A 269 15.05 28.62 -8.92
C LYS A 269 13.74 29.38 -8.97
N ASN A 270 12.79 29.03 -8.11
CA ASN A 270 11.43 29.59 -8.01
C ASN A 270 10.52 29.30 -9.22
N VAL A 271 10.99 28.52 -10.19
CA VAL A 271 10.20 28.02 -11.33
C VAL A 271 10.06 26.50 -11.22
N HIS A 272 11.18 25.80 -11.24
CA HIS A 272 11.21 24.34 -11.21
C HIS A 272 11.47 23.76 -9.80
N TYR A 273 12.11 24.55 -8.93
CA TYR A 273 12.39 24.19 -7.54
C TYR A 273 12.51 25.43 -6.67
N LEU A 274 12.36 25.26 -5.36
CA LEU A 274 12.66 26.30 -4.37
C LEU A 274 13.58 25.73 -3.28
N VAL A 275 14.23 26.65 -2.54
CA VAL A 275 15.08 26.28 -1.39
C VAL A 275 14.38 26.73 -0.12
N ARG A 276 14.09 25.80 0.77
CA ARG A 276 13.44 26.04 2.06
C ARG A 276 14.04 25.12 3.11
N ASN A 277 14.28 25.64 4.31
CA ASN A 277 14.87 24.89 5.43
C ASN A 277 16.18 24.16 5.08
N ASN A 278 17.02 24.75 4.22
CA ASN A 278 18.27 24.15 3.75
C ASN A 278 18.08 22.90 2.87
N GLU A 279 16.92 22.76 2.23
CA GLU A 279 16.58 21.67 1.31
C GLU A 279 16.08 22.21 -0.02
N VAL A 280 16.35 21.48 -1.10
CA VAL A 280 15.79 21.72 -2.44
C VAL A 280 14.45 21.00 -2.53
N LEU A 281 13.38 21.74 -2.76
CA LEU A 281 12.03 21.20 -2.95
C LEU A 281 11.60 21.42 -4.39
N LEU A 282 11.13 20.36 -5.06
CA LEU A 282 10.62 20.45 -6.42
C LEU A 282 9.26 21.14 -6.45
N ILE A 283 9.00 21.87 -7.53
CA ILE A 283 7.71 22.49 -7.82
C ILE A 283 7.03 21.68 -8.93
N ASP A 284 5.80 21.29 -8.72
CA ASP A 284 4.96 20.67 -9.74
C ASP A 284 4.56 21.72 -10.78
N GLU A 285 4.92 21.52 -12.01
CA GLU A 285 4.69 22.46 -13.12
C GLU A 285 3.20 22.71 -13.41
N HIS A 286 2.34 21.73 -13.14
CA HIS A 286 0.90 21.83 -13.41
C HIS A 286 0.14 22.51 -12.28
N THR A 287 0.53 22.27 -11.04
CA THR A 287 -0.19 22.77 -9.86
C THR A 287 0.52 23.93 -9.16
N GLY A 288 1.81 24.17 -9.46
CA GLY A 288 2.65 25.15 -8.76
C GLY A 288 2.93 24.81 -7.28
N ARG A 289 2.56 23.62 -6.83
CA ARG A 289 2.76 23.17 -5.45
C ARG A 289 4.12 22.52 -5.26
N THR A 290 4.67 22.67 -4.06
CA THR A 290 5.90 21.95 -3.70
C THR A 290 5.61 20.47 -3.47
N MET A 291 6.55 19.63 -3.89
CA MET A 291 6.51 18.17 -3.75
C MET A 291 7.54 17.70 -2.70
N PRO A 292 7.22 17.69 -1.39
CA PRO A 292 8.13 17.22 -0.35
C PRO A 292 8.49 15.75 -0.55
N GLY A 293 9.76 15.39 -0.31
CA GLY A 293 10.24 14.01 -0.41
C GLY A 293 10.50 13.50 -1.84
N ARG A 294 10.04 14.21 -2.88
CA ARG A 294 10.35 13.86 -4.27
C ARG A 294 11.68 14.43 -4.69
N ARG A 295 12.51 13.60 -5.31
CA ARG A 295 13.86 13.97 -5.80
C ARG A 295 13.98 13.70 -7.30
N MET A 296 14.85 14.48 -7.98
CA MET A 296 15.21 14.19 -9.38
C MET A 296 16.20 13.05 -9.43
N SER A 297 16.11 12.23 -10.46
CA SER A 297 16.98 11.11 -10.75
C SER A 297 18.32 11.54 -11.36
N GLU A 298 19.20 10.59 -11.59
CA GLU A 298 20.46 10.74 -12.34
C GLU A 298 21.44 11.76 -11.76
N GLY A 299 21.40 12.01 -10.44
CA GLY A 299 22.29 12.96 -9.80
C GLY A 299 21.91 14.44 -9.96
N VAL A 300 20.83 14.75 -10.70
CA VAL A 300 20.42 16.14 -10.93
C VAL A 300 20.01 16.84 -9.64
N HIS A 301 19.36 16.11 -8.70
CA HIS A 301 18.97 16.69 -7.42
C HIS A 301 20.18 17.10 -6.59
N GLN A 302 21.20 16.24 -6.52
CA GLN A 302 22.48 16.52 -5.86
C GLN A 302 23.22 17.70 -6.50
N ALA A 303 23.17 17.78 -7.82
CA ALA A 303 23.73 18.91 -8.55
C ALA A 303 22.99 20.22 -8.25
N LEU A 304 21.65 20.20 -8.05
CA LEU A 304 20.87 21.36 -7.60
C LEU A 304 21.21 21.74 -6.14
N GLU A 305 21.33 20.76 -5.25
CA GLU A 305 21.79 20.98 -3.88
C GLU A 305 23.17 21.63 -3.87
N CYS A 306 24.08 21.15 -4.72
CA CYS A 306 25.40 21.76 -4.90
C CYS A 306 25.30 23.17 -5.46
N LYS A 307 24.49 23.41 -6.50
CA LYS A 307 24.26 24.75 -7.10
C LYS A 307 23.82 25.76 -6.07
N GLU A 308 22.90 25.40 -5.20
CA GLU A 308 22.32 26.27 -4.18
C GLU A 308 23.13 26.32 -2.87
N ASN A 309 24.26 25.63 -2.78
CA ASN A 309 25.11 25.52 -1.59
C ASN A 309 24.38 25.00 -0.35
N VAL A 310 23.43 24.10 -0.53
CA VAL A 310 22.78 23.34 0.55
C VAL A 310 23.50 21.99 0.75
N PRO A 311 23.34 21.32 1.91
CA PRO A 311 23.94 20.02 2.14
C PRO A 311 23.53 19.01 1.06
N ILE A 312 24.53 18.40 0.37
CA ILE A 312 24.27 17.40 -0.66
C ILE A 312 23.89 16.07 0.03
N GLN A 313 22.66 15.63 -0.18
CA GLN A 313 22.20 14.34 0.34
C GLN A 313 22.66 13.22 -0.59
N ARG A 314 23.03 12.08 0.01
CA ARG A 314 23.47 10.91 -0.75
C ARG A 314 22.38 10.42 -1.70
N GLU A 315 22.75 9.99 -2.88
CA GLU A 315 21.84 9.31 -3.80
C GLU A 315 21.44 7.95 -3.20
N SER A 316 20.17 7.60 -3.31
CA SER A 316 19.69 6.27 -2.93
C SER A 316 19.81 5.34 -4.11
N GLN A 317 20.48 4.22 -3.91
CA GLN A 317 20.52 3.13 -4.88
C GLN A 317 19.56 2.02 -4.47
N THR A 318 18.82 1.48 -5.43
CA THR A 318 18.01 0.29 -5.19
C THR A 318 18.93 -0.90 -4.93
N LEU A 319 18.85 -1.47 -3.74
CA LEU A 319 19.63 -2.64 -3.33
C LEU A 319 18.90 -3.93 -3.68
N ALA A 320 17.59 -3.97 -3.46
CA ALA A 320 16.76 -5.11 -3.78
C ALA A 320 15.33 -4.65 -4.13
N SER A 321 14.68 -5.36 -5.04
CA SER A 321 13.27 -5.12 -5.37
C SER A 321 12.56 -6.43 -5.71
N THR A 322 11.28 -6.51 -5.38
CA THR A 322 10.38 -7.58 -5.81
C THR A 322 8.97 -7.05 -6.00
N THR A 323 8.12 -7.82 -6.65
CA THR A 323 6.68 -7.54 -6.72
C THR A 323 5.92 -8.52 -5.84
N PHE A 324 4.72 -8.15 -5.38
CA PHE A 324 3.84 -9.07 -4.66
C PHE A 324 3.52 -10.31 -5.48
N GLN A 325 3.34 -10.14 -6.81
CA GLN A 325 3.10 -11.26 -7.72
C GLN A 325 4.23 -12.29 -7.67
N ASN A 326 5.47 -11.83 -7.75
CA ASN A 326 6.63 -12.73 -7.70
C ASN A 326 6.79 -13.37 -6.32
N PHE A 327 6.59 -12.60 -5.24
CA PHE A 327 6.74 -13.09 -3.89
C PHE A 327 5.69 -14.16 -3.54
N PHE A 328 4.40 -13.88 -3.74
CA PHE A 328 3.35 -14.84 -3.36
C PHE A 328 3.34 -16.10 -4.21
N ARG A 329 3.87 -16.07 -5.42
CA ARG A 329 4.07 -17.26 -6.26
C ARG A 329 5.14 -18.23 -5.75
N LEU A 330 5.94 -17.83 -4.74
CA LEU A 330 6.92 -18.70 -4.10
C LEU A 330 6.29 -19.68 -3.10
N PHE A 331 5.08 -19.41 -2.63
CA PHE A 331 4.38 -20.35 -1.76
C PHE A 331 4.00 -21.61 -2.50
N SER A 332 4.21 -22.77 -1.86
CA SER A 332 3.85 -24.09 -2.43
C SER A 332 2.36 -24.21 -2.68
N THR A 333 1.55 -23.62 -1.80
CA THR A 333 0.10 -23.51 -1.96
C THR A 333 -0.34 -22.11 -1.53
N LEU A 334 -0.99 -21.39 -2.43
CA LEU A 334 -1.57 -20.08 -2.19
C LEU A 334 -3.09 -20.21 -2.18
N SER A 335 -3.75 -19.50 -1.28
CA SER A 335 -5.21 -19.37 -1.23
C SER A 335 -5.60 -17.98 -0.73
N GLY A 336 -6.83 -17.60 -0.92
CA GLY A 336 -7.29 -16.29 -0.50
C GLY A 336 -8.77 -16.26 -0.15
N MET A 337 -9.18 -15.21 0.56
CA MET A 337 -10.58 -14.97 0.89
C MET A 337 -10.89 -13.48 0.79
N THR A 338 -12.09 -13.16 0.31
CA THR A 338 -12.62 -11.79 0.24
C THR A 338 -14.13 -11.84 0.05
N GLY A 339 -14.80 -10.70 0.14
CA GLY A 339 -16.23 -10.57 -0.17
C GLY A 339 -16.53 -10.34 -1.65
N THR A 340 -15.50 -10.06 -2.49
CA THR A 340 -15.63 -9.55 -3.87
C THR A 340 -14.48 -10.01 -4.76
N ALA A 341 -14.41 -11.30 -5.11
CA ALA A 341 -13.35 -11.84 -5.99
C ALA A 341 -13.82 -12.13 -7.41
N ASP A 342 -15.12 -12.33 -7.62
CA ASP A 342 -15.67 -12.78 -8.89
C ASP A 342 -15.39 -11.79 -10.04
N THR A 343 -15.39 -10.51 -9.76
CA THR A 343 -15.09 -9.44 -10.74
C THR A 343 -13.66 -9.52 -11.29
N GLU A 344 -12.70 -9.94 -10.47
CA GLU A 344 -11.27 -10.09 -10.81
C GLU A 344 -10.85 -11.55 -11.04
N ALA A 345 -11.81 -12.50 -11.16
CA ALA A 345 -11.53 -13.93 -11.29
C ALA A 345 -10.57 -14.27 -12.44
N VAL A 346 -10.69 -13.55 -13.56
CA VAL A 346 -9.81 -13.73 -14.73
C VAL A 346 -8.39 -13.35 -14.41
N GLU A 347 -8.18 -12.22 -13.68
CA GLU A 347 -6.87 -11.72 -13.31
C GLU A 347 -6.19 -12.63 -12.28
N PHE A 348 -6.93 -13.10 -11.28
CA PHE A 348 -6.43 -14.08 -10.31
C PHE A 348 -5.94 -15.36 -10.99
N ARG A 349 -6.69 -15.86 -11.96
CA ARG A 349 -6.31 -17.05 -12.69
C ARG A 349 -5.09 -16.86 -13.58
N GLN A 350 -5.00 -15.72 -14.28
CA GLN A 350 -3.89 -15.43 -15.20
C GLN A 350 -2.58 -15.17 -14.46
N ILE A 351 -2.61 -14.43 -13.36
CA ILE A 351 -1.40 -14.00 -12.66
C ILE A 351 -0.96 -15.04 -11.63
N TYR A 352 -1.89 -15.57 -10.84
CA TYR A 352 -1.58 -16.42 -9.68
C TYR A 352 -1.98 -17.89 -9.86
N GLY A 353 -2.77 -18.21 -10.89
CA GLY A 353 -3.30 -19.56 -11.10
C GLY A 353 -4.39 -19.94 -10.08
N LEU A 354 -5.05 -18.94 -9.46
CA LEU A 354 -6.09 -19.16 -8.46
C LEU A 354 -7.48 -19.09 -9.09
N ASP A 355 -8.30 -20.10 -8.80
CA ASP A 355 -9.72 -20.12 -9.18
C ASP A 355 -10.54 -19.47 -8.03
N VAL A 356 -11.62 -18.77 -8.41
CA VAL A 356 -12.57 -18.15 -7.46
C VAL A 356 -13.76 -19.10 -7.28
N VAL A 357 -14.06 -19.40 -6.01
CA VAL A 357 -15.21 -20.22 -5.61
C VAL A 357 -16.15 -19.37 -4.77
N ILE A 358 -17.34 -19.10 -5.31
CA ILE A 358 -18.39 -18.34 -4.60
C ILE A 358 -19.06 -19.24 -3.57
N ILE A 359 -18.96 -18.90 -2.31
CA ILE A 359 -19.55 -19.67 -1.20
C ILE A 359 -20.93 -19.07 -0.87
N PRO A 360 -21.98 -19.90 -0.81
CA PRO A 360 -23.30 -19.43 -0.45
C PRO A 360 -23.32 -18.91 0.99
N THR A 361 -24.11 -17.86 1.25
CA THR A 361 -24.31 -17.33 2.61
C THR A 361 -25.02 -18.33 3.50
N ASN A 362 -24.72 -18.31 4.81
CA ASN A 362 -25.33 -19.21 5.78
C ASN A 362 -26.85 -18.99 5.93
N VAL A 363 -27.29 -17.75 5.81
CA VAL A 363 -28.72 -17.36 5.77
C VAL A 363 -28.99 -16.51 4.54
N PRO A 364 -30.25 -16.49 4.02
CA PRO A 364 -30.59 -15.63 2.90
C PRO A 364 -30.29 -14.16 3.18
N MET A 365 -29.76 -13.47 2.17
CA MET A 365 -29.49 -12.05 2.25
C MET A 365 -30.82 -11.26 2.29
N ILE A 366 -30.95 -10.38 3.30
CA ILE A 366 -32.11 -9.51 3.49
C ILE A 366 -31.80 -8.03 3.21
N ARG A 367 -30.55 -7.71 2.83
CA ARG A 367 -30.14 -6.35 2.45
C ARG A 367 -30.88 -5.94 1.19
N GLU A 368 -31.41 -4.72 1.20
CA GLU A 368 -32.05 -4.10 0.04
C GLU A 368 -31.08 -3.11 -0.61
N ASP A 369 -30.74 -3.36 -1.87
CA ASP A 369 -29.88 -2.49 -2.65
C ASP A 369 -30.77 -1.57 -3.52
N HIS A 370 -30.77 -0.27 -3.21
CA HIS A 370 -31.54 0.73 -3.93
C HIS A 370 -30.83 1.17 -5.22
N ASN A 371 -31.59 1.72 -6.16
CA ASN A 371 -31.04 2.27 -7.39
C ASN A 371 -30.24 3.54 -7.13
N ASP A 372 -29.25 3.81 -7.97
CA ASP A 372 -28.46 5.03 -7.91
C ASP A 372 -29.32 6.27 -8.15
N LEU A 373 -29.03 7.33 -7.40
CA LEU A 373 -29.60 8.66 -7.61
C LEU A 373 -28.59 9.52 -8.39
N VAL A 374 -29.02 10.05 -9.52
CA VAL A 374 -28.17 10.87 -10.40
C VAL A 374 -28.50 12.34 -10.23
N PHE A 375 -27.49 13.16 -9.99
CA PHE A 375 -27.62 14.60 -9.75
C PHE A 375 -26.85 15.42 -10.82
N LEU A 376 -27.35 16.59 -11.15
CA LEU A 376 -26.74 17.48 -12.12
C LEU A 376 -25.46 18.16 -11.62
N THR A 377 -25.33 18.35 -10.30
CA THR A 377 -24.18 19.00 -9.67
C THR A 377 -23.78 18.29 -8.38
N THR A 378 -22.50 18.34 -8.01
CA THR A 378 -21.99 17.81 -6.75
C THR A 378 -22.67 18.45 -5.54
N LYS A 379 -22.95 19.77 -5.61
CA LYS A 379 -23.66 20.49 -4.55
C LYS A 379 -25.09 19.94 -4.33
N ALA A 380 -25.84 19.68 -5.42
CA ALA A 380 -27.17 19.10 -5.32
C ALA A 380 -27.13 17.68 -4.73
N LYS A 381 -26.12 16.89 -5.11
CA LYS A 381 -25.87 15.56 -4.52
C LYS A 381 -25.65 15.64 -3.01
N TYR A 382 -24.78 16.52 -2.52
CA TYR A 382 -24.51 16.62 -1.09
C TYR A 382 -25.67 17.18 -0.28
N ILE A 383 -26.46 18.09 -0.82
CA ILE A 383 -27.68 18.56 -0.17
C ILE A 383 -28.67 17.39 -0.01
N ALA A 384 -28.93 16.63 -1.07
CA ALA A 384 -29.82 15.48 -1.02
C ALA A 384 -29.31 14.37 -0.06
N LEU A 385 -27.98 14.16 -0.03
CA LEU A 385 -27.34 13.23 0.91
C LEU A 385 -27.61 13.65 2.37
N VAL A 386 -27.46 14.93 2.69
CA VAL A 386 -27.69 15.43 4.05
C VAL A 386 -29.17 15.34 4.45
N ASP A 387 -30.09 15.65 3.54
CA ASP A 387 -31.53 15.52 3.78
C ASP A 387 -31.93 14.06 4.04
N GLU A 388 -31.34 13.10 3.30
CA GLU A 388 -31.55 11.67 3.54
C GLU A 388 -30.98 11.23 4.90
N ILE A 389 -29.78 11.69 5.26
CA ILE A 389 -29.15 11.43 6.58
C ILE A 389 -30.06 11.94 7.70
N GLU A 390 -30.63 13.14 7.57
CA GLU A 390 -31.55 13.74 8.55
C GLU A 390 -32.80 12.86 8.74
N SER A 391 -33.43 12.43 7.64
CA SER A 391 -34.59 11.54 7.63
C SER A 391 -34.33 10.18 8.29
N LEU A 392 -33.20 9.55 7.96
CA LEU A 392 -32.82 8.25 8.52
C LEU A 392 -32.47 8.35 10.01
N ARG A 393 -31.84 9.45 10.42
CA ARG A 393 -31.48 9.70 11.81
C ARG A 393 -32.73 9.90 12.70
N GLU A 394 -33.81 10.54 12.20
CA GLU A 394 -35.08 10.63 12.91
C GLU A 394 -35.64 9.25 13.25
N LYS A 395 -35.38 8.25 12.41
CA LYS A 395 -35.75 6.84 12.65
C LYS A 395 -34.80 6.11 13.59
N SER A 396 -33.76 6.79 14.10
CA SER A 396 -32.67 6.20 14.89
C SER A 396 -31.83 5.13 14.16
N SER A 397 -31.81 5.16 12.83
CA SER A 397 -30.97 4.27 12.02
C SER A 397 -29.50 4.67 12.13
N PRO A 398 -28.56 3.75 12.30
CA PRO A 398 -27.15 4.02 12.10
C PRO A 398 -26.86 4.20 10.60
N ILE A 399 -26.00 5.16 10.27
CA ILE A 399 -25.74 5.57 8.89
C ILE A 399 -24.22 5.56 8.64
N LEU A 400 -23.81 4.87 7.59
CA LEU A 400 -22.43 4.86 7.09
C LEU A 400 -22.38 5.56 5.73
N VAL A 401 -21.63 6.66 5.66
CA VAL A 401 -21.44 7.41 4.42
C VAL A 401 -20.07 7.07 3.84
N GLY A 402 -20.05 6.41 2.67
CA GLY A 402 -18.84 6.06 1.94
C GLY A 402 -18.41 7.18 1.00
N THR A 403 -17.13 7.60 1.08
CA THR A 403 -16.52 8.61 0.21
C THR A 403 -15.25 8.06 -0.43
N VAL A 404 -14.86 8.58 -1.60
CA VAL A 404 -13.70 8.08 -2.36
C VAL A 404 -12.38 8.76 -1.98
N SER A 405 -12.42 9.93 -1.34
CA SER A 405 -11.23 10.66 -0.95
C SER A 405 -11.36 11.33 0.41
N VAL A 406 -10.21 11.72 0.98
CA VAL A 406 -10.18 12.51 2.24
C VAL A 406 -10.88 13.86 2.04
N GLU A 407 -10.66 14.52 0.90
CA GLU A 407 -11.29 15.80 0.57
C GLU A 407 -12.82 15.66 0.54
N SER A 408 -13.33 14.65 -0.16
CA SER A 408 -14.78 14.38 -0.21
C SER A 408 -15.36 14.11 1.18
N SER A 409 -14.61 13.43 2.06
CA SER A 409 -15.05 13.17 3.44
C SER A 409 -15.13 14.46 4.27
N GLU A 410 -14.19 15.37 4.09
CA GLU A 410 -14.15 16.68 4.76
C GLU A 410 -15.27 17.60 4.23
N GLU A 411 -15.55 17.55 2.91
CA GLU A 411 -16.62 18.31 2.29
C GLU A 411 -18.00 17.89 2.80
N VAL A 412 -18.30 16.58 2.81
CA VAL A 412 -19.54 16.04 3.41
C VAL A 412 -19.65 16.43 4.88
N SER A 413 -18.56 16.34 5.65
CA SER A 413 -18.52 16.78 7.03
C SER A 413 -18.87 18.27 7.19
N GLY A 414 -18.43 19.13 6.25
CA GLY A 414 -18.78 20.55 6.21
C GLY A 414 -20.29 20.76 6.16
N TYR A 415 -20.97 20.10 5.21
CA TYR A 415 -22.43 20.16 5.05
C TYR A 415 -23.19 19.64 6.29
N LEU A 416 -22.70 18.55 6.92
CA LEU A 416 -23.31 18.02 8.15
C LEU A 416 -23.13 18.96 9.34
N LYS A 417 -22.01 19.67 9.45
CA LYS A 417 -21.76 20.70 10.47
C LYS A 417 -22.67 21.90 10.30
N GLU A 418 -22.91 22.36 9.08
CA GLU A 418 -23.84 23.47 8.79
C GLU A 418 -25.26 23.15 9.28
N LYS A 419 -25.67 21.87 9.20
CA LYS A 419 -26.97 21.38 9.71
C LYS A 419 -26.92 20.97 11.19
N ASN A 420 -25.80 21.12 11.89
CA ASN A 420 -25.59 20.68 13.27
C ASN A 420 -25.87 19.17 13.49
N ILE A 421 -25.57 18.32 12.50
CA ILE A 421 -25.69 16.87 12.60
C ILE A 421 -24.40 16.30 13.21
N PRO A 422 -24.43 15.71 14.42
CA PRO A 422 -23.26 15.07 15.02
C PRO A 422 -22.86 13.83 14.19
N HIS A 423 -21.58 13.73 13.88
CA HIS A 423 -21.02 12.66 13.07
C HIS A 423 -19.57 12.38 13.45
N GLN A 424 -19.08 11.21 13.05
CA GLN A 424 -17.68 10.80 13.16
C GLN A 424 -17.08 10.65 11.75
N ILE A 425 -15.78 10.90 11.64
CA ILE A 425 -15.04 10.77 10.36
C ILE A 425 -13.95 9.72 10.55
N LEU A 426 -13.88 8.81 9.58
CA LEU A 426 -12.88 7.78 9.48
C LEU A 426 -12.11 7.97 8.17
N ASN A 427 -10.90 8.53 8.26
CA ASN A 427 -10.02 8.75 7.11
C ASN A 427 -8.55 8.59 7.53
N ALA A 428 -7.64 8.60 6.56
CA ALA A 428 -6.20 8.39 6.77
C ALA A 428 -5.52 9.35 7.78
N LYS A 429 -6.18 10.47 8.14
CA LYS A 429 -5.67 11.41 9.15
C LYS A 429 -5.93 10.97 10.61
N GLN A 430 -6.78 9.95 10.83
CA GLN A 430 -7.26 9.55 12.16
C GLN A 430 -7.12 8.05 12.46
N ASN A 431 -6.12 7.39 11.90
CA ASN A 431 -5.91 5.94 12.00
C ASN A 431 -5.87 5.39 13.45
N GLU A 432 -5.37 6.17 14.41
CA GLU A 432 -5.26 5.73 15.81
C GLU A 432 -6.62 5.49 16.48
N LYS A 433 -7.70 6.13 16.00
CA LYS A 433 -9.06 6.02 16.55
C LYS A 433 -9.99 5.16 15.71
N GLU A 434 -9.48 4.53 14.67
CA GLU A 434 -10.27 3.78 13.71
C GLU A 434 -11.14 2.73 14.38
N ALA A 435 -10.57 1.89 15.21
CA ALA A 435 -11.29 0.81 15.91
C ALA A 435 -12.40 1.32 16.84
N GLU A 436 -12.22 2.49 17.46
CA GLU A 436 -13.21 3.11 18.33
C GLU A 436 -14.37 3.69 17.54
N VAL A 437 -14.08 4.37 16.42
CA VAL A 437 -15.10 4.94 15.52
C VAL A 437 -15.97 3.85 14.95
N ILE A 438 -15.37 2.74 14.47
CA ILE A 438 -16.10 1.59 13.92
C ILE A 438 -16.96 0.90 15.00
N ALA A 439 -16.41 0.76 16.21
CA ALA A 439 -17.16 0.21 17.34
C ALA A 439 -18.47 0.95 17.62
N ASN A 440 -18.47 2.26 17.39
CA ASN A 440 -19.61 3.12 17.59
C ASN A 440 -20.54 3.25 16.37
N ALA A 441 -20.07 2.91 15.17
CA ALA A 441 -20.80 3.13 13.92
C ALA A 441 -22.18 2.41 13.87
N GLY A 442 -22.31 1.28 14.56
CA GLY A 442 -23.56 0.53 14.65
C GLY A 442 -24.55 1.00 15.72
N LYS A 443 -24.24 2.04 16.50
CA LYS A 443 -25.14 2.55 17.54
C LYS A 443 -26.34 3.30 16.95
N PRO A 444 -27.52 3.30 17.62
CA PRO A 444 -28.71 3.99 17.12
C PRO A 444 -28.45 5.46 16.78
N GLY A 445 -28.84 5.90 15.58
CA GLY A 445 -28.73 7.28 15.12
C GLY A 445 -27.32 7.82 14.93
N MET A 446 -26.27 6.97 14.96
CA MET A 446 -24.91 7.35 14.70
C MET A 446 -24.68 7.58 13.21
N VAL A 447 -23.98 8.67 12.87
CA VAL A 447 -23.56 8.97 11.50
C VAL A 447 -22.03 8.86 11.42
N THR A 448 -21.54 8.00 10.55
CA THR A 448 -20.09 7.78 10.33
C THR A 448 -19.74 8.01 8.87
N ILE A 449 -18.80 8.89 8.60
CA ILE A 449 -18.25 9.11 7.25
C ILE A 449 -16.95 8.30 7.17
N ALA A 450 -16.83 7.43 6.17
CA ALA A 450 -15.64 6.61 5.96
C ALA A 450 -15.09 6.78 4.53
N THR A 451 -13.76 6.86 4.40
CA THR A 451 -13.10 6.75 3.09
C THR A 451 -12.88 5.29 2.71
N ASN A 452 -12.66 5.00 1.43
CA ASN A 452 -12.62 3.66 0.82
C ASN A 452 -11.85 2.59 1.60
N MET A 453 -10.72 2.93 2.18
CA MET A 453 -9.86 1.96 2.86
C MET A 453 -10.10 1.90 4.37
N ALA A 454 -10.84 2.86 4.90
CA ALA A 454 -11.06 2.98 6.33
C ALA A 454 -12.17 2.02 6.79
N GLY A 455 -11.89 1.22 7.80
CA GLY A 455 -12.84 0.24 8.34
C GLY A 455 -12.86 -1.12 7.66
N ARG A 456 -12.06 -1.33 6.63
CA ARG A 456 -11.96 -2.62 5.94
C ARG A 456 -11.46 -3.71 6.91
N GLY A 457 -12.08 -4.90 6.85
CA GLY A 457 -11.74 -6.01 7.73
C GLY A 457 -12.24 -5.87 9.17
N THR A 458 -13.05 -4.83 9.49
CA THR A 458 -13.62 -4.64 10.83
C THR A 458 -15.14 -4.68 10.78
N ASP A 459 -15.75 -5.54 11.60
CA ASP A 459 -17.20 -5.71 11.64
C ASP A 459 -17.89 -4.57 12.37
N ILE A 460 -18.99 -4.05 11.80
CA ILE A 460 -19.88 -3.10 12.45
C ILE A 460 -20.97 -3.87 13.17
N VAL A 461 -20.92 -3.90 14.50
CA VAL A 461 -21.91 -4.59 15.34
C VAL A 461 -23.14 -3.71 15.54
N LEU A 462 -24.30 -4.15 15.03
CA LEU A 462 -25.56 -3.43 15.20
C LEU A 462 -25.93 -3.30 16.68
N GLY A 463 -26.13 -2.05 17.14
CA GLY A 463 -26.30 -1.71 18.55
C GLY A 463 -25.01 -1.35 19.29
N GLY A 464 -23.84 -1.42 18.62
CA GLY A 464 -22.50 -1.22 19.20
C GLY A 464 -21.93 -2.49 19.82
N ARG A 465 -20.65 -2.46 20.23
CA ARG A 465 -19.97 -3.63 20.82
C ARG A 465 -20.58 -4.02 22.16
N LYS A 466 -20.68 -5.34 22.41
CA LYS A 466 -21.23 -5.88 23.65
C LYS A 466 -20.33 -5.61 24.86
N GLU A 467 -19.02 -5.58 24.63
CA GLU A 467 -18.02 -5.39 25.68
C GLU A 467 -18.06 -3.98 26.30
N ASP A 468 -18.57 -2.99 25.54
CA ASP A 468 -18.57 -1.58 25.93
C ASP A 468 -19.86 -1.16 26.67
N GLN A 469 -20.82 -2.08 26.88
CA GLN A 469 -22.13 -1.77 27.48
C GLN A 469 -22.72 -2.96 28.22
N SER A 470 -23.77 -2.71 29.04
CA SER A 470 -24.47 -3.81 29.69
C SER A 470 -25.23 -4.68 28.67
N GLU A 471 -25.46 -5.96 29.01
CA GLU A 471 -26.19 -6.88 28.11
C GLU A 471 -27.64 -6.39 27.85
N GLU A 472 -28.26 -5.75 28.83
CA GLU A 472 -29.61 -5.18 28.70
C GLU A 472 -29.61 -3.98 27.76
N ASP A 473 -28.66 -3.04 27.90
CA ASP A 473 -28.52 -1.88 27.03
C ASP A 473 -28.18 -2.31 25.60
N TRP A 474 -27.29 -3.30 25.44
CA TRP A 474 -26.98 -3.83 24.14
C TRP A 474 -28.20 -4.44 23.44
N LYS A 475 -28.99 -5.26 24.13
CA LYS A 475 -30.22 -5.84 23.59
C LYS A 475 -31.24 -4.77 23.20
N LYS A 476 -31.38 -3.71 24.00
CA LYS A 476 -32.23 -2.56 23.70
C LYS A 476 -31.75 -1.81 22.45
N ASN A 477 -30.46 -1.46 22.37
CA ASN A 477 -29.89 -0.74 21.26
C ASN A 477 -29.94 -1.57 19.96
N ASN A 478 -29.59 -2.84 20.01
CA ASN A 478 -29.69 -3.76 18.88
C ASN A 478 -31.13 -3.89 18.39
N GLY A 479 -32.09 -4.06 19.33
CA GLY A 479 -33.52 -4.12 18.98
C GLY A 479 -34.05 -2.84 18.35
N LEU A 480 -33.56 -1.66 18.75
CA LEU A 480 -33.89 -0.38 18.11
C LEU A 480 -33.37 -0.31 16.68
N VAL A 481 -32.10 -0.65 16.48
CA VAL A 481 -31.45 -0.63 15.16
C VAL A 481 -32.13 -1.61 14.20
N LEU A 482 -32.45 -2.83 14.65
CA LEU A 482 -33.12 -3.81 13.81
C LEU A 482 -34.56 -3.33 13.42
N LYS A 483 -35.28 -2.66 14.32
CA LYS A 483 -36.60 -2.09 14.02
C LYS A 483 -36.54 -0.90 13.06
N SER A 484 -35.43 -0.15 13.05
CA SER A 484 -35.24 0.99 12.13
C SER A 484 -34.75 0.57 10.72
N GLY A 485 -34.61 -0.73 10.46
CA GLY A 485 -34.17 -1.25 9.17
C GLY A 485 -32.67 -1.64 9.11
N GLY A 486 -31.94 -1.59 10.24
CA GLY A 486 -30.51 -1.93 10.28
C GLY A 486 -29.59 -0.77 9.93
N LEU A 487 -28.38 -1.08 9.49
CA LEU A 487 -27.38 -0.11 9.03
C LEU A 487 -27.73 0.37 7.62
N HIS A 488 -27.81 1.70 7.44
CA HIS A 488 -27.97 2.32 6.12
C HIS A 488 -26.61 2.76 5.59
N ILE A 489 -26.30 2.37 4.34
CA ILE A 489 -25.05 2.72 3.67
C ILE A 489 -25.37 3.66 2.51
N LEU A 490 -24.74 4.84 2.53
CA LEU A 490 -24.88 5.87 1.51
C LEU A 490 -23.53 6.08 0.81
N GLY A 491 -23.39 5.55 -0.39
CA GLY A 491 -22.20 5.78 -1.22
C GLY A 491 -22.29 7.12 -1.95
N THR A 492 -21.28 7.98 -1.84
CA THR A 492 -21.25 9.24 -2.58
C THR A 492 -20.93 9.04 -4.05
N GLU A 493 -20.27 7.94 -4.40
CA GLU A 493 -19.87 7.56 -5.77
C GLU A 493 -19.81 6.04 -5.87
N ARG A 494 -19.88 5.51 -7.11
CA ARG A 494 -19.62 4.09 -7.33
C ARG A 494 -18.11 3.84 -7.21
N HIS A 495 -17.75 2.96 -6.30
CA HIS A 495 -16.38 2.49 -6.11
C HIS A 495 -16.40 1.05 -5.59
N LEU A 496 -15.52 0.18 -6.11
CA LEU A 496 -15.47 -1.23 -5.72
C LEU A 496 -15.29 -1.41 -4.21
N SER A 497 -14.44 -0.62 -3.58
CA SER A 497 -14.18 -0.73 -2.13
C SER A 497 -15.36 -0.32 -1.24
N LEU A 498 -16.35 0.43 -1.73
CA LEU A 498 -17.57 0.73 -0.97
C LEU A 498 -18.46 -0.50 -0.80
N ILE A 499 -18.36 -1.47 -1.69
CA ILE A 499 -19.08 -2.75 -1.59
C ILE A 499 -18.60 -3.54 -0.36
N HIS A 500 -17.35 -3.38 0.03
CA HIS A 500 -16.76 -4.08 1.19
C HIS A 500 -17.23 -3.52 2.54
N ILE A 501 -17.63 -2.28 2.58
CA ILE A 501 -18.16 -1.63 3.79
C ILE A 501 -19.61 -2.04 4.02
#